data_979efc523f98df172fdcb17e8d2c01ba
#
_entry.id   979efc523f98df172fdcb17e8d2c01ba
#
_cell.length_a   1.000
_cell.length_b   1.000
_cell.length_c   1.000
_cell.angle_alpha   90.00
_cell.angle_beta   90.00
_cell.angle_gamma   90.00
#
_symmetry.space_group_name_H-M   'P 1'
#
loop_
_entity.id
_entity.type
_entity.pdbx_description
1 polymer ?
#
loop_
_entity_poly.entity_id
_entity_poly.type
_entity_poly.pdbx_seq_one_letter_code
_entity_poly.pdbx_strand_id
1 'polypeptide(L)'
;MHDSFSDAATPVVSAFYDRFPYPGDPLQDGPPPGYNWRWCLRSVEAAVHGQVRPKENGQRPSRLLDAGCGTGVSTDYLCHLNPGAEVLAVDISAGALEVARERLRRSGGAGQVASLRQEQRSLLDLAGEGPFDYINSVGVLHHLRDPLAGLQALAGLLADDGLLHLFLYADGGRWEIHRCQRALELLAVGNGAEGLRLGRELFEVLPETNRLRRHHAQRWALDTVAEANFADMYLHPQETSYNLTGLMALIEAAGLHFAGFSNPSVWDPARLLEGELLERARSLAPREQWALVEELDPDISHFEFFVSRQPVHPESWTEDSRLLEAAGEVQPCLW
;
A
#
# COMPACT_ATOMS: atom_id res chain seq x y z
N MET A 1 10.25 -0.79 -33.11
CA MET A 1 10.78 0.37 -32.40
C MET A 1 9.93 0.49 -31.15
N HIS A 2 10.40 -0.06 -30.04
CA HIS A 2 9.76 0.17 -28.74
C HIS A 2 10.28 1.51 -28.25
N ASP A 3 9.44 2.54 -28.33
CA ASP A 3 9.67 3.74 -27.54
C ASP A 3 9.64 3.32 -26.07
N SER A 4 10.82 3.40 -25.45
CA SER A 4 10.92 3.29 -23.99
C SER A 4 10.09 4.44 -23.43
N PHE A 5 8.97 4.12 -22.80
CA PHE A 5 8.21 5.06 -21.99
C PHE A 5 9.08 5.44 -20.77
N SER A 6 10.05 6.32 -20.97
CA SER A 6 10.70 6.99 -19.86
C SER A 6 9.62 7.90 -19.25
N ASP A 7 9.06 7.47 -18.14
CA ASP A 7 8.16 8.30 -17.34
C ASP A 7 8.94 9.55 -16.91
N ALA A 8 8.62 10.70 -17.52
CA ALA A 8 9.31 11.96 -17.23
C ALA A 8 9.17 12.42 -15.77
N ALA A 9 8.24 11.84 -15.01
CA ALA A 9 8.06 12.10 -13.58
C ALA A 9 9.01 11.26 -12.71
N THR A 10 9.44 10.07 -13.17
CA THR A 10 10.32 9.17 -12.41
C THR A 10 11.60 9.85 -11.90
N PRO A 11 12.35 10.67 -12.66
CA PRO A 11 13.54 11.35 -12.16
C PRO A 11 13.24 12.35 -11.03
N VAL A 12 12.11 13.05 -11.08
CA VAL A 12 11.72 14.03 -10.05
C VAL A 12 11.34 13.33 -8.75
N VAL A 13 10.56 12.24 -8.84
CA VAL A 13 10.14 11.43 -7.72
C VAL A 13 11.35 10.70 -7.11
N SER A 14 12.23 10.13 -7.94
CA SER A 14 13.48 9.49 -7.49
C SER A 14 14.36 10.45 -6.70
N ALA A 15 14.62 11.65 -7.24
CA ALA A 15 15.42 12.68 -6.56
C ALA A 15 14.78 13.17 -5.26
N PHE A 16 13.46 13.16 -5.17
CA PHE A 16 12.73 13.47 -3.95
C PHE A 16 12.97 12.41 -2.87
N TYR A 17 12.80 11.12 -3.18
CA TYR A 17 13.02 10.03 -2.23
C TYR A 17 14.51 9.75 -1.95
N ASP A 18 15.42 10.14 -2.83
CA ASP A 18 16.86 10.13 -2.52
C ASP A 18 17.20 11.16 -1.42
N ARG A 19 16.45 12.27 -1.35
CA ARG A 19 16.58 13.28 -0.30
C ARG A 19 15.83 12.93 0.97
N PHE A 20 14.66 12.35 0.84
CA PHE A 20 13.77 11.97 1.93
C PHE A 20 13.40 10.48 1.83
N PRO A 21 14.33 9.56 2.15
CA PRO A 21 14.05 8.12 2.11
C PRO A 21 12.82 7.76 2.94
N TYR A 22 11.80 7.22 2.29
CA TYR A 22 10.48 6.94 2.88
C TYR A 22 10.18 5.43 2.90
N PRO A 23 9.45 4.93 3.91
CA PRO A 23 9.04 5.61 5.13
C PRO A 23 10.21 5.90 6.08
N GLY A 24 10.04 6.94 6.93
CA GLY A 24 11.07 7.39 7.89
C GLY A 24 11.15 6.55 9.17
N ASP A 25 10.76 5.28 9.12
CA ASP A 25 10.78 4.37 10.25
C ASP A 25 12.21 4.08 10.72
N PRO A 26 12.46 4.06 12.04
CA PRO A 26 13.79 3.83 12.58
C PRO A 26 14.30 2.43 12.23
N LEU A 27 15.62 2.33 12.06
CA LEU A 27 16.29 1.04 11.95
C LEU A 27 16.35 0.38 13.33
N GLN A 28 16.06 -0.92 13.36
CA GLN A 28 16.14 -1.72 14.59
C GLN A 28 16.96 -2.98 14.37
N ASP A 29 17.53 -3.53 15.44
CA ASP A 29 18.17 -4.82 15.42
C ASP A 29 17.11 -5.91 15.71
N GLY A 30 17.14 -6.99 14.96
CA GLY A 30 16.17 -8.08 15.05
C GLY A 30 14.93 -7.90 14.17
N PRO A 31 14.01 -8.87 14.20
CA PRO A 31 12.82 -8.90 13.33
C PRO A 31 11.94 -7.68 13.49
N PRO A 32 11.13 -7.31 12.46
CA PRO A 32 10.18 -6.22 12.58
C PRO A 32 9.13 -6.52 13.66
N PRO A 33 8.64 -5.50 14.39
CA PRO A 33 7.74 -5.71 15.52
C PRO A 33 6.32 -6.09 15.08
N GLY A 34 5.71 -6.99 15.83
CA GLY A 34 4.32 -7.37 15.62
C GLY A 34 4.08 -8.25 14.40
N TYR A 35 2.82 -8.35 13.99
CA TYR A 35 2.38 -9.18 12.89
C TYR A 35 1.46 -8.41 11.96
N ASN A 36 1.89 -8.19 10.72
CA ASN A 36 1.04 -7.63 9.68
C ASN A 36 0.64 -8.74 8.69
N TRP A 37 -0.57 -9.25 8.83
CA TRP A 37 -1.10 -10.35 8.04
C TRP A 37 -1.11 -10.06 6.52
N ARG A 38 -1.18 -8.79 6.12
CA ARG A 38 -1.17 -8.37 4.71
C ARG A 38 0.13 -8.70 4.00
N TRP A 39 1.21 -8.83 4.74
CA TRP A 39 2.52 -9.22 4.19
C TRP A 39 2.85 -10.71 4.37
N CYS A 40 1.88 -11.51 4.85
CA CYS A 40 1.97 -12.96 4.92
C CYS A 40 1.08 -13.57 3.84
N LEU A 41 1.66 -14.13 2.77
CA LEU A 41 0.91 -14.70 1.64
C LEU A 41 -0.18 -15.68 2.10
N ARG A 42 0.14 -16.55 3.04
CA ARG A 42 -0.82 -17.55 3.55
C ARG A 42 -2.02 -16.91 4.24
N SER A 43 -1.78 -15.85 5.00
CA SER A 43 -2.87 -15.12 5.65
C SER A 43 -3.72 -14.32 4.67
N VAL A 44 -3.10 -13.78 3.63
CA VAL A 44 -3.81 -13.12 2.54
C VAL A 44 -4.65 -14.12 1.76
N GLU A 45 -4.13 -15.30 1.42
CA GLU A 45 -4.90 -16.39 0.79
C GLU A 45 -6.12 -16.76 1.65
N ALA A 46 -5.93 -16.96 2.95
CA ALA A 46 -7.01 -17.27 3.87
C ALA A 46 -8.08 -16.17 3.92
N ALA A 47 -7.65 -14.90 3.95
CA ALA A 47 -8.58 -13.76 4.02
C ALA A 47 -9.35 -13.54 2.72
N VAL A 48 -8.69 -13.69 1.57
CA VAL A 48 -9.25 -13.37 0.24
C VAL A 48 -10.04 -14.56 -0.33
N HIS A 49 -9.48 -15.77 -0.26
CA HIS A 49 -10.11 -16.97 -0.85
C HIS A 49 -10.93 -17.77 0.17
N GLY A 50 -10.86 -17.48 1.47
CA GLY A 50 -11.44 -18.30 2.53
C GLY A 50 -10.71 -19.64 2.70
N GLN A 51 -9.57 -19.84 2.09
CA GLN A 51 -8.75 -21.05 2.19
C GLN A 51 -7.29 -20.75 1.87
N VAL A 52 -6.41 -21.63 2.34
CA VAL A 52 -4.98 -21.56 2.04
C VAL A 52 -4.62 -22.70 1.09
N ARG A 53 -3.90 -22.40 0.02
CA ARG A 53 -3.48 -23.42 -0.94
C ARG A 53 -2.61 -24.48 -0.27
N PRO A 54 -2.90 -25.78 -0.46
CA PRO A 54 -2.03 -26.83 0.07
C PRO A 54 -0.61 -26.69 -0.47
N LYS A 55 0.40 -26.86 0.40
CA LYS A 55 1.79 -26.99 -0.05
C LYS A 55 2.02 -28.45 -0.46
N GLU A 56 2.28 -28.69 -1.74
CA GLU A 56 2.68 -30.00 -2.22
C GLU A 56 4.19 -30.20 -2.02
N ASN A 57 4.59 -31.43 -1.70
CA ASN A 57 6.01 -31.77 -1.58
C ASN A 57 6.72 -31.58 -2.94
N GLY A 58 7.77 -30.80 -2.94
CA GLY A 58 8.52 -30.49 -4.17
C GLY A 58 8.00 -29.30 -4.98
N GLN A 59 6.99 -28.57 -4.47
CA GLN A 59 6.54 -27.33 -5.07
C GLN A 59 7.65 -26.28 -5.02
N ARG A 60 7.75 -25.45 -6.07
CA ARG A 60 8.68 -24.32 -6.11
C ARG A 60 8.44 -23.37 -4.94
N PRO A 61 9.45 -22.62 -4.48
CA PRO A 61 9.25 -21.51 -3.56
C PRO A 61 8.21 -20.50 -4.07
N SER A 62 7.43 -19.92 -3.17
CA SER A 62 6.57 -18.81 -3.52
C SER A 62 7.42 -17.61 -3.96
N ARG A 63 6.99 -16.91 -5.00
CA ARG A 63 7.67 -15.74 -5.55
C ARG A 63 6.92 -14.47 -5.17
N LEU A 64 7.60 -13.57 -4.49
CA LEU A 64 7.04 -12.34 -3.97
C LEU A 64 7.74 -11.13 -4.60
N LEU A 65 6.96 -10.10 -4.94
CA LEU A 65 7.47 -8.82 -5.40
C LEU A 65 7.04 -7.71 -4.41
N ASP A 66 8.02 -6.93 -3.97
CA ASP A 66 7.78 -5.66 -3.27
C ASP A 66 8.08 -4.50 -4.24
N ALA A 67 7.03 -3.99 -4.88
CA ALA A 67 7.13 -2.99 -5.94
C ALA A 67 7.01 -1.58 -5.34
N GLY A 68 8.13 -0.86 -5.26
CA GLY A 68 8.28 0.40 -4.54
C GLY A 68 8.55 0.13 -3.05
N CYS A 69 9.61 -0.62 -2.75
CA CYS A 69 9.90 -1.09 -1.40
C CYS A 69 10.40 0.01 -0.44
N GLY A 70 10.72 1.20 -0.95
CA GLY A 70 11.22 2.32 -0.15
C GLY A 70 12.40 1.92 0.75
N THR A 71 12.32 2.29 2.03
CA THR A 71 13.33 1.95 3.06
C THR A 71 13.22 0.50 3.56
N GLY A 72 12.43 -0.37 2.89
CA GLY A 72 12.40 -1.81 3.11
C GLY A 72 11.54 -2.29 4.28
N VAL A 73 10.64 -1.47 4.79
CA VAL A 73 9.75 -1.88 5.91
C VAL A 73 8.87 -3.07 5.49
N SER A 74 8.17 -2.95 4.37
CA SER A 74 7.35 -4.04 3.82
C SER A 74 8.20 -5.26 3.46
N THR A 75 9.36 -5.05 2.83
CA THR A 75 10.28 -6.14 2.46
C THR A 75 10.73 -6.95 3.67
N ASP A 76 11.00 -6.28 4.79
CA ASP A 76 11.43 -6.94 6.02
C ASP A 76 10.35 -7.88 6.57
N TYR A 77 9.10 -7.40 6.64
CA TYR A 77 7.95 -8.25 6.98
C TYR A 77 7.74 -9.38 5.97
N LEU A 78 7.82 -9.09 4.66
CA LEU A 78 7.67 -10.12 3.62
C LEU A 78 8.69 -11.24 3.80
N CYS A 79 9.94 -10.93 4.11
CA CYS A 79 10.98 -11.90 4.35
C CYS A 79 10.69 -12.77 5.59
N HIS A 80 10.32 -12.16 6.72
CA HIS A 80 10.09 -12.88 7.97
C HIS A 80 8.78 -13.67 8.01
N LEU A 81 7.74 -13.19 7.30
CA LEU A 81 6.42 -13.82 7.30
C LEU A 81 6.24 -14.88 6.19
N ASN A 82 7.19 -14.98 5.25
CA ASN A 82 7.13 -15.96 4.15
C ASN A 82 8.46 -16.74 4.05
N PRO A 83 8.80 -17.53 5.08
CA PRO A 83 10.09 -18.24 5.10
C PRO A 83 10.22 -19.17 3.90
N GLY A 84 11.40 -19.15 3.28
CA GLY A 84 11.71 -19.96 2.10
C GLY A 84 11.15 -19.42 0.79
N ALA A 85 10.53 -18.23 0.74
CA ALA A 85 10.09 -17.57 -0.49
C ALA A 85 11.28 -17.00 -1.30
N GLU A 86 11.06 -16.73 -2.57
CA GLU A 86 11.93 -15.88 -3.40
C GLU A 86 11.36 -14.46 -3.41
N VAL A 87 12.14 -13.47 -2.96
CA VAL A 87 11.69 -12.08 -2.85
C VAL A 87 12.49 -11.19 -3.80
N LEU A 88 11.78 -10.43 -4.62
CA LEU A 88 12.31 -9.30 -5.39
C LEU A 88 11.75 -8.01 -4.79
N ALA A 89 12.63 -7.10 -4.37
CA ALA A 89 12.28 -5.77 -3.90
C ALA A 89 12.86 -4.72 -4.84
N VAL A 90 12.03 -3.83 -5.35
CA VAL A 90 12.48 -2.80 -6.28
C VAL A 90 12.05 -1.41 -5.82
N ASP A 91 12.91 -0.45 -6.03
CA ASP A 91 12.60 0.97 -5.84
C ASP A 91 13.38 1.82 -6.86
N ILE A 92 12.90 3.01 -7.15
CA ILE A 92 13.59 3.97 -8.03
C ILE A 92 14.66 4.77 -7.28
N SER A 93 14.57 4.88 -5.95
CA SER A 93 15.49 5.64 -5.10
C SER A 93 16.65 4.77 -4.64
N ALA A 94 17.88 5.19 -5.00
CA ALA A 94 19.09 4.57 -4.50
C ALA A 94 19.25 4.80 -2.97
N GLY A 95 18.90 5.99 -2.49
CA GLY A 95 18.97 6.36 -1.09
C GLY A 95 18.03 5.53 -0.22
N ALA A 96 16.79 5.31 -0.66
CA ALA A 96 15.86 4.44 0.05
C ALA A 96 16.36 2.98 0.10
N LEU A 97 16.90 2.47 -1.00
CA LEU A 97 17.46 1.11 -1.08
C LEU A 97 18.70 0.90 -0.18
N GLU A 98 19.52 1.93 0.05
CA GLU A 98 20.60 1.85 1.03
C GLU A 98 20.06 1.61 2.44
N VAL A 99 19.03 2.34 2.83
CA VAL A 99 18.35 2.14 4.11
C VAL A 99 17.69 0.77 4.19
N ALA A 100 17.05 0.31 3.10
CA ALA A 100 16.43 -1.01 3.02
C ALA A 100 17.46 -2.15 3.21
N ARG A 101 18.63 -2.05 2.58
CA ARG A 101 19.71 -3.04 2.75
C ARG A 101 20.20 -3.10 4.18
N GLU A 102 20.39 -1.93 4.82
CA GLU A 102 20.81 -1.88 6.22
C GLU A 102 19.73 -2.41 7.16
N ARG A 103 18.45 -2.13 6.92
CA ARG A 103 17.30 -2.70 7.66
C ARG A 103 17.34 -4.22 7.62
N LEU A 104 17.36 -4.80 6.44
CA LEU A 104 17.36 -6.26 6.24
C LEU A 104 18.62 -6.94 6.78
N ARG A 105 19.75 -6.25 6.78
CA ARG A 105 20.97 -6.73 7.42
C ARG A 105 20.83 -6.81 8.95
N ARG A 106 20.22 -5.79 9.57
CA ARG A 106 20.02 -5.75 11.03
C ARG A 106 18.95 -6.71 11.50
N SER A 107 17.86 -6.82 10.74
CA SER A 107 16.75 -7.69 11.09
C SER A 107 17.05 -9.19 10.87
N GLY A 108 18.01 -9.50 9.98
CA GLY A 108 18.29 -10.87 9.55
C GLY A 108 17.28 -11.40 8.53
N GLY A 109 16.41 -10.54 7.97
CA GLY A 109 15.34 -10.92 7.04
C GLY A 109 15.83 -11.65 5.81
N ALA A 110 16.98 -11.27 5.24
CA ALA A 110 17.55 -11.94 4.08
C ALA A 110 17.87 -13.44 4.32
N GLY A 111 18.13 -13.84 5.56
CA GLY A 111 18.37 -15.21 5.95
C GLY A 111 17.11 -16.07 6.10
N GLN A 112 15.93 -15.49 6.06
CA GLN A 112 14.66 -16.19 6.23
C GLN A 112 14.10 -16.74 4.91
N VAL A 113 14.53 -16.19 3.78
CA VAL A 113 14.03 -16.50 2.44
C VAL A 113 15.02 -17.30 1.61
N ALA A 114 14.54 -17.99 0.58
CA ALA A 114 15.39 -18.76 -0.33
C ALA A 114 16.30 -17.84 -1.16
N SER A 115 15.79 -16.68 -1.55
CA SER A 115 16.58 -15.62 -2.19
C SER A 115 15.94 -14.25 -1.97
N LEU A 116 16.80 -13.22 -1.86
CA LEU A 116 16.39 -11.82 -1.82
C LEU A 116 17.21 -11.04 -2.85
N ARG A 117 16.50 -10.37 -3.78
CA ARG A 117 17.09 -9.42 -4.72
C ARG A 117 16.56 -8.04 -4.39
N GLN A 118 17.46 -7.06 -4.27
CA GLN A 118 17.11 -5.63 -4.08
C GLN A 118 17.71 -4.83 -5.23
N GLU A 119 16.84 -4.24 -6.06
CA GLU A 119 17.27 -3.60 -7.31
C GLU A 119 16.75 -2.18 -7.42
N GLN A 120 17.61 -1.28 -7.88
CA GLN A 120 17.18 0.04 -8.29
C GLN A 120 16.57 -0.05 -9.70
N ARG A 121 15.25 -0.16 -9.75
CA ARG A 121 14.48 -0.31 -10.98
C ARG A 121 13.11 0.33 -10.85
N SER A 122 12.59 0.85 -11.95
CA SER A 122 11.18 1.20 -12.05
C SER A 122 10.33 -0.06 -12.11
N LEU A 123 9.17 -0.04 -11.47
CA LEU A 123 8.19 -1.12 -11.60
C LEU A 123 7.68 -1.27 -13.05
N LEU A 124 7.82 -0.24 -13.88
CA LEU A 124 7.49 -0.28 -15.31
C LEU A 124 8.50 -1.10 -16.14
N ASP A 125 9.69 -1.35 -15.62
CA ASP A 125 10.78 -2.03 -16.32
C ASP A 125 10.94 -3.51 -15.90
N LEU A 126 9.95 -4.11 -15.23
CA LEU A 126 10.01 -5.47 -14.71
C LEU A 126 9.51 -6.55 -15.67
N ALA A 127 9.29 -6.21 -16.94
CA ALA A 127 8.82 -7.19 -17.93
C ALA A 127 9.71 -8.45 -17.96
N GLY A 128 9.09 -9.63 -17.84
CA GLY A 128 9.78 -10.92 -17.81
C GLY A 128 10.25 -11.41 -16.44
N GLU A 129 10.15 -10.63 -15.37
CA GLU A 129 10.47 -11.07 -14.00
C GLU A 129 9.40 -11.97 -13.39
N GLY A 130 8.15 -11.88 -13.84
CA GLY A 130 7.05 -12.71 -13.34
C GLY A 130 7.09 -14.18 -13.80
N PRO A 131 6.11 -14.99 -13.44
CA PRO A 131 4.99 -14.62 -12.59
C PRO A 131 5.34 -14.61 -11.09
N PHE A 132 4.64 -13.73 -10.34
CA PHE A 132 4.71 -13.68 -8.88
C PHE A 132 3.40 -14.18 -8.28
N ASP A 133 3.51 -14.94 -7.18
CA ASP A 133 2.35 -15.44 -6.43
C ASP A 133 1.73 -14.32 -5.58
N TYR A 134 2.57 -13.37 -5.16
CA TYR A 134 2.14 -12.20 -4.41
C TYR A 134 2.95 -10.96 -4.80
N ILE A 135 2.23 -9.87 -5.03
CA ILE A 135 2.84 -8.55 -5.26
C ILE A 135 2.33 -7.59 -4.19
N ASN A 136 3.24 -6.90 -3.53
CA ASN A 136 2.96 -5.79 -2.63
C ASN A 136 3.34 -4.48 -3.32
N SER A 137 2.41 -3.51 -3.37
CA SER A 137 2.68 -2.16 -3.87
C SER A 137 1.88 -1.15 -3.03
N VAL A 138 2.45 -0.79 -1.89
CA VAL A 138 1.85 0.05 -0.86
C VAL A 138 2.45 1.45 -0.91
N GLY A 139 1.62 2.46 -1.17
CA GLY A 139 2.09 3.84 -1.19
C GLY A 139 2.90 4.21 -2.46
N VAL A 140 2.62 3.60 -3.62
CA VAL A 140 3.47 3.72 -4.82
C VAL A 140 2.73 4.25 -6.04
N LEU A 141 1.67 3.57 -6.47
CA LEU A 141 1.05 3.86 -7.78
C LEU A 141 0.48 5.26 -7.90
N HIS A 142 0.01 5.84 -6.81
CA HIS A 142 -0.50 7.21 -6.79
C HIS A 142 0.58 8.29 -6.97
N HIS A 143 1.86 7.90 -6.94
CA HIS A 143 3.00 8.76 -7.25
C HIS A 143 3.53 8.58 -8.69
N LEU A 144 2.94 7.69 -9.48
CA LEU A 144 3.25 7.58 -10.89
C LEU A 144 2.52 8.68 -11.68
N ARG A 145 3.10 9.08 -12.80
CA ARG A 145 2.43 9.97 -13.75
C ARG A 145 1.21 9.30 -14.38
N ASP A 146 1.33 8.00 -14.63
CA ASP A 146 0.26 7.14 -15.15
C ASP A 146 0.07 5.92 -14.22
N PRO A 147 -0.79 6.04 -13.20
CA PRO A 147 -1.09 4.93 -12.30
C PRO A 147 -1.68 3.71 -13.00
N LEU A 148 -2.42 3.91 -14.11
CA LEU A 148 -2.98 2.80 -14.89
C LEU A 148 -1.87 1.99 -15.55
N ALA A 149 -0.90 2.64 -16.19
CA ALA A 149 0.25 1.95 -16.78
C ALA A 149 1.03 1.17 -15.72
N GLY A 150 1.21 1.74 -14.52
CA GLY A 150 1.83 1.05 -13.38
C GLY A 150 1.06 -0.18 -12.96
N LEU A 151 -0.27 -0.06 -12.80
CA LEU A 151 -1.12 -1.17 -12.40
C LEU A 151 -1.16 -2.27 -13.47
N GLN A 152 -1.19 -1.91 -14.76
CA GLN A 152 -1.12 -2.86 -15.89
C GLN A 152 0.23 -3.59 -15.93
N ALA A 153 1.35 -2.90 -15.66
CA ALA A 153 2.66 -3.54 -15.57
C ALA A 153 2.68 -4.60 -14.45
N LEU A 154 2.18 -4.27 -13.26
CA LEU A 154 2.08 -5.22 -12.15
C LEU A 154 1.12 -6.38 -12.46
N ALA A 155 -0.02 -6.12 -13.10
CA ALA A 155 -0.96 -7.14 -13.54
C ALA A 155 -0.31 -8.17 -14.49
N GLY A 156 0.55 -7.70 -15.39
CA GLY A 156 1.32 -8.56 -16.31
C GLY A 156 2.35 -9.47 -15.63
N LEU A 157 2.74 -9.13 -14.39
CA LEU A 157 3.70 -9.90 -13.58
C LEU A 157 3.02 -10.86 -12.61
N LEU A 158 1.71 -10.73 -12.39
CA LEU A 158 0.97 -11.52 -11.44
C LEU A 158 0.69 -12.92 -12.01
N ALA A 159 0.85 -13.96 -11.20
CA ALA A 159 0.40 -15.31 -11.53
C ALA A 159 -1.13 -15.34 -11.73
N ASP A 160 -1.65 -16.34 -12.45
CA ASP A 160 -3.10 -16.41 -12.75
C ASP A 160 -3.95 -16.48 -11.48
N ASP A 161 -3.45 -17.12 -10.45
CA ASP A 161 -4.04 -17.27 -9.11
C ASP A 161 -3.34 -16.40 -8.05
N GLY A 162 -2.48 -15.47 -8.48
CA GLY A 162 -1.74 -14.57 -7.60
C GLY A 162 -2.60 -13.43 -7.07
N LEU A 163 -2.13 -12.81 -5.99
CA LEU A 163 -2.77 -11.66 -5.35
C LEU A 163 -1.86 -10.45 -5.34
N LEU A 164 -2.42 -9.29 -5.64
CA LEU A 164 -1.74 -8.00 -5.58
C LEU A 164 -2.38 -7.15 -4.47
N HIS A 165 -1.56 -6.77 -3.49
CA HIS A 165 -1.91 -5.86 -2.40
C HIS A 165 -1.58 -4.43 -2.77
N LEU A 166 -2.54 -3.55 -2.62
CA LEU A 166 -2.46 -2.15 -3.00
C LEU A 166 -2.90 -1.22 -1.88
N PHE A 167 -2.20 -0.09 -1.80
CA PHE A 167 -2.60 1.06 -1.00
C PHE A 167 -2.57 2.30 -1.89
N LEU A 168 -3.74 2.94 -2.05
CA LEU A 168 -3.90 4.17 -2.84
C LEU A 168 -4.57 5.25 -2.01
N TYR A 169 -4.26 6.51 -2.31
CA TYR A 169 -4.87 7.64 -1.60
C TYR A 169 -6.33 7.85 -1.97
N ALA A 170 -7.16 8.10 -0.94
CA ALA A 170 -8.57 8.46 -1.09
C ALA A 170 -8.77 9.98 -1.00
N ASP A 171 -9.58 10.50 -1.90
CA ASP A 171 -9.77 11.96 -2.10
C ASP A 171 -10.40 12.62 -0.87
N GLY A 172 -11.44 12.01 -0.31
CA GLY A 172 -12.23 12.58 0.79
C GLY A 172 -11.37 12.86 2.01
N GLY A 173 -10.63 11.85 2.49
CA GLY A 173 -9.82 11.96 3.71
C GLY A 173 -8.48 12.66 3.55
N ARG A 174 -8.15 13.12 2.34
CA ARG A 174 -6.93 13.90 2.05
C ARG A 174 -7.22 15.36 1.70
N TRP A 175 -8.47 15.80 1.84
CA TRP A 175 -8.89 17.13 1.47
C TRP A 175 -8.06 18.25 2.14
N GLU A 176 -7.81 18.16 3.45
CA GLU A 176 -7.01 19.15 4.18
C GLU A 176 -5.53 19.10 3.76
N ILE A 177 -5.00 17.92 3.46
CA ILE A 177 -3.64 17.74 2.96
C ILE A 177 -3.50 18.44 1.60
N HIS A 178 -4.38 18.19 0.65
CA HIS A 178 -4.36 18.82 -0.68
C HIS A 178 -4.44 20.36 -0.58
N ARG A 179 -5.21 20.88 0.39
CA ARG A 179 -5.26 22.34 0.60
C ARG A 179 -3.94 22.88 1.15
N CYS A 180 -3.27 22.16 2.04
CA CYS A 180 -1.95 22.55 2.53
C CYS A 180 -0.91 22.50 1.40
N GLN A 181 -0.90 21.42 0.61
CA GLN A 181 -0.02 21.27 -0.57
C GLN A 181 -0.23 22.45 -1.53
N ARG A 182 -1.49 22.76 -1.88
CA ARG A 182 -1.82 23.88 -2.74
C ARG A 182 -1.42 25.23 -2.16
N ALA A 183 -1.56 25.44 -0.86
CA ALA A 183 -1.12 26.68 -0.20
C ALA A 183 0.42 26.83 -0.27
N LEU A 184 1.16 25.75 -0.01
CA LEU A 184 2.62 25.74 -0.11
C LEU A 184 3.11 25.98 -1.56
N GLU A 185 2.41 25.42 -2.53
CA GLU A 185 2.67 25.68 -3.96
C GLU A 185 2.44 27.18 -4.32
N LEU A 186 1.34 27.78 -3.89
CA LEU A 186 1.04 29.19 -4.10
C LEU A 186 2.07 30.13 -3.45
N LEU A 187 2.66 29.70 -2.35
CA LEU A 187 3.74 30.39 -1.66
C LEU A 187 5.11 30.13 -2.31
N ALA A 188 5.16 29.37 -3.41
CA ALA A 188 6.37 28.95 -4.08
C ALA A 188 7.35 28.20 -3.13
N VAL A 189 6.83 27.50 -2.16
CA VAL A 189 7.60 26.65 -1.24
C VAL A 189 8.05 25.42 -2.02
N GLY A 190 9.36 25.25 -2.14
CA GLY A 190 9.95 24.10 -2.82
C GLY A 190 9.87 22.82 -1.96
N ASN A 191 10.32 21.70 -2.53
CA ASN A 191 10.31 20.39 -1.88
C ASN A 191 11.69 19.99 -1.30
N GLY A 192 12.53 20.95 -0.97
CA GLY A 192 13.85 20.74 -0.34
C GLY A 192 13.83 21.02 1.17
N ALA A 193 15.03 21.17 1.76
CA ALA A 193 15.18 21.48 3.20
C ALA A 193 14.48 22.79 3.61
N GLU A 194 14.53 23.82 2.76
CA GLU A 194 13.77 25.06 2.99
C GLU A 194 12.26 24.81 2.94
N GLY A 195 11.78 24.01 2.00
CA GLY A 195 10.38 23.61 1.91
C GLY A 195 9.90 22.89 3.15
N LEU A 196 10.71 21.97 3.68
CA LEU A 196 10.43 21.26 4.93
C LEU A 196 10.27 22.24 6.10
N ARG A 197 11.19 23.20 6.24
CA ARG A 197 11.13 24.22 7.29
C ARG A 197 9.88 25.10 7.16
N LEU A 198 9.63 25.64 5.97
CA LEU A 198 8.47 26.52 5.71
C LEU A 198 7.14 25.77 5.80
N GLY A 199 7.10 24.52 5.35
CA GLY A 199 5.93 23.66 5.49
C GLY A 199 5.54 23.41 6.95
N ARG A 200 6.52 23.16 7.82
CA ARG A 200 6.29 23.03 9.27
C ARG A 200 5.85 24.37 9.88
N GLU A 201 6.53 25.46 9.53
CA GLU A 201 6.20 26.81 9.99
C GLU A 201 4.75 27.21 9.62
N LEU A 202 4.21 26.74 8.49
CA LEU A 202 2.80 26.99 8.12
C LEU A 202 1.83 26.60 9.24
N PHE A 203 2.00 25.42 9.84
CA PHE A 203 1.13 24.94 10.91
C PHE A 203 1.34 25.68 12.24
N GLU A 204 2.51 26.26 12.45
CA GLU A 204 2.83 27.05 13.66
C GLU A 204 2.20 28.46 13.58
N VAL A 205 2.23 29.10 12.39
CA VAL A 205 1.78 30.50 12.23
C VAL A 205 0.27 30.61 11.94
N LEU A 206 -0.37 29.57 11.42
CA LEU A 206 -1.82 29.57 11.24
C LEU A 206 -2.54 29.79 12.59
N PRO A 207 -3.61 30.57 12.65
CA PRO A 207 -4.42 30.74 13.87
C PRO A 207 -4.85 29.38 14.45
N GLU A 208 -4.92 29.25 15.78
CA GLU A 208 -5.36 28.00 16.44
C GLU A 208 -6.78 27.58 16.04
N THR A 209 -7.63 28.52 15.66
CA THR A 209 -8.98 28.27 15.15
C THR A 209 -9.00 27.79 13.70
N ASN A 210 -7.86 27.86 12.99
CA ASN A 210 -7.78 27.42 11.60
C ASN A 210 -8.02 25.91 11.49
N ARG A 211 -8.89 25.50 10.58
CA ARG A 211 -9.26 24.09 10.40
C ARG A 211 -8.05 23.22 9.99
N LEU A 212 -7.19 23.69 9.10
CA LEU A 212 -6.05 22.92 8.62
C LEU A 212 -5.03 22.65 9.74
N ARG A 213 -4.73 23.71 10.57
CA ARG A 213 -3.87 23.55 11.75
C ARG A 213 -4.43 22.52 12.74
N ARG A 214 -5.73 22.61 13.05
CA ARG A 214 -6.37 21.67 13.98
C ARG A 214 -6.39 20.25 13.45
N HIS A 215 -6.73 20.07 12.18
CA HIS A 215 -6.76 18.77 11.53
C HIS A 215 -5.36 18.12 11.52
N HIS A 216 -4.32 18.88 11.14
CA HIS A 216 -2.94 18.41 11.22
C HIS A 216 -2.57 17.97 12.66
N ALA A 217 -2.84 18.84 13.66
CA ALA A 217 -2.50 18.56 15.05
C ALA A 217 -3.24 17.32 15.62
N GLN A 218 -4.47 17.08 15.21
CA GLN A 218 -5.30 15.98 15.71
C GLN A 218 -5.00 14.64 15.01
N ARG A 219 -4.67 14.69 13.72
CA ARG A 219 -4.63 13.49 12.90
C ARG A 219 -3.22 13.12 12.41
N TRP A 220 -2.41 14.09 12.03
CA TRP A 220 -1.18 13.84 11.28
C TRP A 220 0.11 14.22 12.02
N ALA A 221 0.01 14.93 13.14
CA ALA A 221 1.19 15.44 13.82
C ALA A 221 2.16 14.33 14.26
N LEU A 222 1.64 13.18 14.69
CA LEU A 222 2.47 12.04 15.10
C LEU A 222 3.11 11.34 13.89
N ASP A 223 2.35 11.18 12.80
CA ASP A 223 2.84 10.51 11.60
C ASP A 223 3.91 11.35 10.87
N THR A 224 3.86 12.67 11.02
CA THR A 224 4.76 13.62 10.35
C THR A 224 5.92 14.11 11.22
N VAL A 225 6.23 13.44 12.33
CA VAL A 225 7.41 13.74 13.16
C VAL A 225 8.69 13.56 12.35
N ALA A 226 8.84 12.44 11.67
CA ALA A 226 9.95 12.19 10.77
C ALA A 226 9.90 13.14 9.56
N GLU A 227 11.06 13.68 9.16
CA GLU A 227 11.15 14.61 8.03
C GLU A 227 10.67 14.00 6.72
N ALA A 228 11.02 12.73 6.48
CA ALA A 228 10.58 12.00 5.29
C ALA A 228 9.06 11.89 5.21
N ASN A 229 8.40 11.59 6.34
CA ASN A 229 6.94 11.45 6.41
C ASN A 229 6.23 12.80 6.22
N PHE A 230 6.79 13.89 6.78
CA PHE A 230 6.26 15.23 6.54
C PHE A 230 6.41 15.64 5.07
N ALA A 231 7.60 15.39 4.51
CA ALA A 231 7.89 15.72 3.12
C ALA A 231 6.99 14.94 2.16
N ASP A 232 6.83 13.63 2.37
CA ASP A 232 5.94 12.77 1.58
C ASP A 232 4.50 13.28 1.60
N MET A 233 3.98 13.65 2.78
CA MET A 233 2.59 14.10 2.93
C MET A 233 2.33 15.47 2.33
N TYR A 234 3.22 16.44 2.49
CA TYR A 234 2.93 17.85 2.18
C TYR A 234 3.76 18.46 1.04
N LEU A 235 4.87 17.84 0.66
CA LEU A 235 5.82 18.40 -0.30
C LEU A 235 6.08 17.48 -1.49
N HIS A 236 5.38 16.34 -1.57
CA HIS A 236 5.56 15.41 -2.67
C HIS A 236 5.24 16.09 -4.02
N PRO A 237 6.12 15.94 -5.03
CA PRO A 237 5.97 16.66 -6.30
C PRO A 237 4.85 16.12 -7.19
N GLN A 238 4.36 14.90 -6.92
CA GLN A 238 3.35 14.25 -7.74
C GLN A 238 2.50 13.29 -6.92
N GLU A 239 1.19 13.51 -6.93
CA GLU A 239 0.22 12.69 -6.21
C GLU A 239 -1.09 12.64 -6.99
N THR A 240 -1.72 11.47 -7.01
CA THR A 240 -3.09 11.25 -7.51
C THR A 240 -3.90 10.57 -6.43
N SER A 241 -5.09 11.05 -6.16
CA SER A 241 -6.05 10.42 -5.26
C SER A 241 -7.31 10.00 -5.99
N TYR A 242 -8.07 9.10 -5.40
CA TYR A 242 -9.25 8.49 -6.01
C TYR A 242 -10.45 8.61 -5.07
N ASN A 243 -11.65 8.67 -5.64
CA ASN A 243 -12.86 8.23 -4.97
C ASN A 243 -13.09 6.75 -5.32
N LEU A 244 -14.03 6.11 -4.65
CA LEU A 244 -14.33 4.68 -4.86
C LEU A 244 -14.67 4.36 -6.32
N THR A 245 -15.46 5.20 -6.98
CA THR A 245 -15.82 5.02 -8.40
C THR A 245 -14.60 5.03 -9.30
N GLY A 246 -13.71 6.00 -9.11
CA GLY A 246 -12.46 6.12 -9.86
C GLY A 246 -11.50 4.95 -9.57
N LEU A 247 -11.44 4.50 -8.32
CA LEU A 247 -10.67 3.31 -7.93
C LEU A 247 -11.15 2.06 -8.67
N MET A 248 -12.46 1.80 -8.68
CA MET A 248 -13.02 0.62 -9.36
C MET A 248 -12.79 0.70 -10.86
N ALA A 249 -12.93 1.88 -11.48
CA ALA A 249 -12.63 2.08 -12.89
C ALA A 249 -11.15 1.82 -13.22
N LEU A 250 -10.22 2.24 -12.34
CA LEU A 250 -8.78 1.98 -12.49
C LEU A 250 -8.47 0.46 -12.49
N ILE A 251 -9.06 -0.27 -11.54
CA ILE A 251 -8.90 -1.73 -11.43
C ILE A 251 -9.41 -2.43 -12.68
N GLU A 252 -10.62 -2.09 -13.12
CA GLU A 252 -11.25 -2.66 -14.32
C GLU A 252 -10.47 -2.33 -15.61
N ALA A 253 -9.98 -1.10 -15.74
CA ALA A 253 -9.14 -0.68 -16.88
C ALA A 253 -7.78 -1.39 -16.93
N ALA A 254 -7.27 -1.84 -15.79
CA ALA A 254 -6.06 -2.66 -15.71
C ALA A 254 -6.31 -4.15 -16.02
N GLY A 255 -7.56 -4.56 -16.26
CA GLY A 255 -7.92 -5.96 -16.49
C GLY A 255 -7.86 -6.82 -15.23
N LEU A 256 -8.02 -6.21 -14.05
CA LEU A 256 -7.99 -6.87 -12.75
C LEU A 256 -9.39 -6.90 -12.12
N HIS A 257 -9.55 -7.77 -11.15
CA HIS A 257 -10.75 -7.92 -10.36
C HIS A 257 -10.49 -7.52 -8.90
N PHE A 258 -11.40 -6.74 -8.35
CA PHE A 258 -11.37 -6.39 -6.93
C PHE A 258 -11.63 -7.64 -6.07
N ALA A 259 -10.71 -7.98 -5.18
CA ALA A 259 -10.76 -9.18 -4.36
C ALA A 259 -11.15 -8.91 -2.89
N GLY A 260 -11.19 -7.65 -2.48
CA GLY A 260 -11.64 -7.25 -1.14
C GLY A 260 -10.76 -6.16 -0.52
N PHE A 261 -11.35 -5.42 0.41
CA PHE A 261 -10.59 -4.50 1.27
C PHE A 261 -9.77 -5.25 2.31
N SER A 262 -8.60 -4.74 2.66
CA SER A 262 -7.77 -5.29 3.73
C SER A 262 -8.42 -5.21 5.11
N ASN A 263 -9.27 -4.21 5.32
CA ASN A 263 -10.10 -4.08 6.51
C ASN A 263 -11.57 -3.86 6.10
N PRO A 264 -12.34 -4.94 5.85
CA PRO A 264 -13.73 -4.84 5.42
C PRO A 264 -14.64 -4.11 6.42
N SER A 265 -14.29 -4.12 7.71
CA SER A 265 -15.11 -3.46 8.74
C SER A 265 -15.17 -1.94 8.59
N VAL A 266 -14.14 -1.32 7.99
CA VAL A 266 -14.15 0.12 7.67
C VAL A 266 -15.28 0.46 6.68
N TRP A 267 -15.61 -0.48 5.81
CA TRP A 267 -16.58 -0.33 4.73
C TRP A 267 -17.97 -0.87 5.05
N ASP A 268 -18.21 -1.30 6.32
CA ASP A 268 -19.54 -1.75 6.77
C ASP A 268 -20.39 -0.52 7.16
N PRO A 269 -21.57 -0.30 6.52
CA PRO A 269 -22.48 0.78 6.90
C PRO A 269 -22.93 0.75 8.37
N ALA A 270 -22.93 -0.44 9.01
CA ALA A 270 -23.28 -0.58 10.42
C ALA A 270 -22.33 0.17 11.38
N ARG A 271 -21.14 0.56 10.90
CA ARG A 271 -20.23 1.42 11.66
C ARG A 271 -20.78 2.85 11.83
N LEU A 272 -21.62 3.30 10.91
CA LEU A 272 -22.07 4.68 10.80
C LEU A 272 -23.59 4.83 10.96
N LEU A 273 -24.36 3.80 10.68
CA LEU A 273 -25.83 3.86 10.59
C LEU A 273 -26.48 2.83 11.53
N GLU A 274 -27.69 3.15 11.99
CA GLU A 274 -28.55 2.30 12.79
C GLU A 274 -30.00 2.33 12.28
N GLY A 275 -30.82 1.38 12.77
CA GLY A 275 -32.27 1.33 12.51
C GLY A 275 -32.62 1.30 11.03
N GLU A 276 -33.68 2.00 10.63
CA GLU A 276 -34.20 1.99 9.26
C GLU A 276 -33.15 2.44 8.23
N LEU A 277 -32.26 3.38 8.57
CA LEU A 277 -31.19 3.80 7.63
C LEU A 277 -30.20 2.68 7.34
N LEU A 278 -29.84 1.91 8.35
CA LEU A 278 -28.99 0.73 8.16
C LEU A 278 -29.68 -0.34 7.33
N GLU A 279 -30.98 -0.60 7.56
CA GLU A 279 -31.76 -1.55 6.76
C GLU A 279 -31.80 -1.15 5.28
N ARG A 280 -32.01 0.15 5.01
CA ARG A 280 -31.93 0.69 3.63
C ARG A 280 -30.52 0.56 3.05
N ALA A 281 -29.48 0.88 3.81
CA ALA A 281 -28.10 0.73 3.35
C ALA A 281 -27.78 -0.73 2.99
N ARG A 282 -28.20 -1.69 3.81
CA ARG A 282 -28.00 -3.13 3.54
C ARG A 282 -28.77 -3.68 2.37
N SER A 283 -29.81 -2.97 1.88
CA SER A 283 -30.52 -3.32 0.65
C SER A 283 -29.82 -2.87 -0.63
N LEU A 284 -28.79 -2.05 -0.53
CA LEU A 284 -27.97 -1.62 -1.66
C LEU A 284 -27.02 -2.72 -2.13
N ALA A 285 -26.59 -2.66 -3.39
CA ALA A 285 -25.51 -3.53 -3.86
C ALA A 285 -24.19 -3.23 -3.10
N PRO A 286 -23.27 -4.20 -2.97
CA PRO A 286 -22.04 -4.01 -2.18
C PRO A 286 -21.26 -2.74 -2.54
N ARG A 287 -21.09 -2.43 -3.81
CA ARG A 287 -20.38 -1.20 -4.27
C ARG A 287 -21.12 0.07 -3.85
N GLU A 288 -22.45 0.07 -3.83
CA GLU A 288 -23.24 1.20 -3.39
C GLU A 288 -23.17 1.38 -1.87
N GLN A 289 -23.07 0.28 -1.09
CA GLN A 289 -22.82 0.35 0.34
C GLN A 289 -21.47 1.00 0.64
N TRP A 290 -20.42 0.63 -0.08
CA TRP A 290 -19.10 1.24 0.08
C TRP A 290 -19.07 2.72 -0.34
N ALA A 291 -19.76 3.07 -1.43
CA ALA A 291 -19.91 4.46 -1.84
C ALA A 291 -20.67 5.29 -0.78
N LEU A 292 -21.70 4.72 -0.16
CA LEU A 292 -22.41 5.35 0.94
C LEU A 292 -21.49 5.59 2.15
N VAL A 293 -20.64 4.61 2.48
CA VAL A 293 -19.66 4.75 3.57
C VAL A 293 -18.64 5.85 3.24
N GLU A 294 -18.12 5.91 2.01
CA GLU A 294 -17.21 6.95 1.56
C GLU A 294 -17.81 8.37 1.73
N GLU A 295 -19.09 8.54 1.39
CA GLU A 295 -19.79 9.82 1.52
C GLU A 295 -20.04 10.21 3.00
N LEU A 296 -20.27 9.22 3.87
CA LEU A 296 -20.58 9.44 5.28
C LEU A 296 -19.32 9.54 6.17
N ASP A 297 -18.20 9.02 5.73
CA ASP A 297 -16.93 9.06 6.46
C ASP A 297 -15.83 9.79 5.67
N PRO A 298 -15.83 11.14 5.73
CA PRO A 298 -14.82 11.95 5.05
C PRO A 298 -13.39 11.77 5.61
N ASP A 299 -13.22 10.96 6.65
CA ASP A 299 -11.91 10.69 7.23
C ASP A 299 -11.18 9.51 6.58
N ILE A 300 -11.80 8.77 5.67
CA ILE A 300 -11.14 7.72 4.90
C ILE A 300 -10.11 8.37 3.96
N SER A 301 -8.83 8.24 4.29
CA SER A 301 -7.70 8.86 3.58
C SER A 301 -7.03 7.95 2.56
N HIS A 302 -7.37 6.67 2.55
CA HIS A 302 -6.78 5.67 1.67
C HIS A 302 -7.70 4.48 1.45
N PHE A 303 -7.46 3.81 0.35
CA PHE A 303 -7.96 2.47 0.06
C PHE A 303 -6.81 1.49 0.23
N GLU A 304 -6.99 0.47 1.06
CA GLU A 304 -6.08 -0.66 1.18
C GLU A 304 -6.85 -1.93 0.83
N PHE A 305 -6.43 -2.63 -0.22
CA PHE A 305 -7.23 -3.66 -0.84
C PHE A 305 -6.38 -4.67 -1.62
N PHE A 306 -7.04 -5.76 -2.01
CA PHE A 306 -6.46 -6.79 -2.85
C PHE A 306 -7.15 -6.85 -4.20
N VAL A 307 -6.38 -7.19 -5.24
CA VAL A 307 -6.88 -7.48 -6.58
C VAL A 307 -6.25 -8.75 -7.12
N SER A 308 -6.86 -9.36 -8.12
CA SER A 308 -6.45 -10.59 -8.76
C SER A 308 -6.73 -10.57 -10.26
N ARG A 309 -6.10 -11.47 -11.02
CA ARG A 309 -6.36 -11.62 -12.47
C ARG A 309 -7.69 -12.31 -12.78
N GLN A 310 -8.18 -13.12 -11.85
CA GLN A 310 -9.44 -13.85 -11.97
C GLN A 310 -10.40 -13.39 -10.88
N PRO A 311 -11.72 -13.41 -11.12
CA PRO A 311 -12.69 -13.15 -10.06
C PRO A 311 -12.48 -14.08 -8.87
N VAL A 312 -12.49 -13.51 -7.66
CA VAL A 312 -12.41 -14.29 -6.43
C VAL A 312 -13.81 -14.60 -5.92
N HIS A 313 -14.02 -15.85 -5.60
CA HIS A 313 -15.23 -16.35 -4.94
C HIS A 313 -14.82 -16.95 -3.60
N PRO A 314 -14.76 -16.14 -2.52
CA PRO A 314 -14.29 -16.62 -1.22
C PRO A 314 -15.22 -17.70 -0.69
N GLU A 315 -14.63 -18.76 -0.22
CA GLU A 315 -15.38 -19.79 0.51
C GLU A 315 -15.77 -19.29 1.89
N SER A 316 -17.00 -19.62 2.30
CA SER A 316 -17.53 -19.21 3.60
C SER A 316 -16.93 -20.04 4.73
N TRP A 317 -16.50 -19.36 5.80
CA TRP A 317 -16.12 -19.98 7.08
C TRP A 317 -17.29 -20.12 8.06
N THR A 318 -18.51 -19.76 7.64
CA THR A 318 -19.70 -19.86 8.48
C THR A 318 -20.39 -21.22 8.39
N GLU A 319 -19.89 -22.12 7.54
CA GLU A 319 -20.42 -23.49 7.42
C GLU A 319 -19.76 -24.40 8.46
N ASP A 320 -20.57 -24.98 9.37
CA ASP A 320 -20.09 -25.84 10.45
C ASP A 320 -19.25 -27.02 9.95
N SER A 321 -19.60 -27.62 8.81
CA SER A 321 -18.86 -28.72 8.19
C SER A 321 -17.44 -28.34 7.86
N ARG A 322 -17.23 -27.16 7.29
CA ARG A 322 -15.89 -26.65 6.96
C ARG A 322 -15.06 -26.35 8.20
N LEU A 323 -15.65 -25.74 9.22
CA LEU A 323 -14.96 -25.47 10.47
C LEU A 323 -14.47 -26.76 11.18
N LEU A 324 -15.28 -27.83 11.13
CA LEU A 324 -14.93 -29.12 11.72
C LEU A 324 -13.83 -29.88 10.95
N GLU A 325 -13.73 -29.64 9.65
CA GLU A 325 -12.71 -30.26 8.78
C GLU A 325 -11.44 -29.41 8.63
N ALA A 326 -11.48 -28.15 9.07
CA ALA A 326 -10.37 -27.22 8.94
C ALA A 326 -9.16 -27.64 9.78
N ALA A 327 -7.99 -27.70 9.16
CA ALA A 327 -6.72 -27.83 9.87
C ALA A 327 -6.11 -26.46 10.13
N GLY A 328 -5.81 -26.16 11.40
CA GLY A 328 -5.15 -24.92 11.77
C GLY A 328 -3.67 -24.92 11.32
N GLU A 329 -3.19 -23.80 10.79
CA GLU A 329 -1.77 -23.57 10.50
C GLU A 329 -1.24 -22.45 11.40
N VAL A 330 -0.10 -22.70 12.04
CA VAL A 330 0.58 -21.67 12.86
C VAL A 330 1.31 -20.72 11.91
N GLN A 331 0.98 -19.45 12.01
CA GLN A 331 1.67 -18.40 11.26
C GLN A 331 2.88 -17.88 12.06
N PRO A 332 3.94 -17.41 11.37
CA PRO A 332 5.05 -16.71 12.03
C PRO A 332 4.52 -15.52 12.84
N CYS A 333 4.92 -15.42 14.09
CA CYS A 333 4.58 -14.30 14.96
C CYS A 333 5.86 -13.54 15.31
N LEU A 334 5.88 -12.24 15.00
CA LEU A 334 7.01 -11.35 15.24
C LEU A 334 6.63 -10.45 16.43
N TRP A 335 7.44 -10.49 17.48
CA TRP A 335 7.22 -9.73 18.73
C TRP A 335 8.31 -8.70 18.96
#